data_0ce6d61bcbe3c0f54e406c6caff98680
#
_entry.id   0ce6d61bcbe3c0f54e406c6caff98680
#
_cell.length_a   1.000
_cell.length_b   1.000
_cell.length_c   1.000
_cell.angle_alpha   90.00
_cell.angle_beta   90.00
_cell.angle_gamma   90.00
#
_symmetry.space_group_name_H-M   'P 1'
#
loop_
_entity.id
_entity.type
_entity.pdbx_description
1 polymer ?
#
loop_
_entity_poly.entity_id
_entity_poly.type
_entity_poly.pdbx_seq_one_letter_code
_entity_poly.pdbx_strand_id
1 'polypeptide(L)'
;YLGILWTLIEPLLTMLVLTLVFGTFFGNNDEQYPVYILSGRLLYSFFSSGTKSGLRAVSGNAAMIKKVYVPKYIYVLSTVISNFVTFLISLVVLVGVGAVLHVQPTIYVVQAIVPLFILLIMTTGISMILATLNVFFRDIEYIWSVFTMLIMYASAIFYQPDRVINTGNGWIFGVNPVYMCISNFREAVLYGTPLDAHYCITSAVISVVLLIVGILFFNKKQDEFILYVYCLLYTSPSPRD
;
A
#
# COMPACT_ATOMS: atom_id res chain seq x y z
N TYR A 1 11.64 20.88 6.40
CA TYR A 1 11.96 20.12 7.63
C TYR A 1 10.69 19.62 8.34
N LEU A 2 9.63 20.43 8.43
CA LEU A 2 8.39 20.03 9.09
C LEU A 2 7.69 18.86 8.39
N GLY A 3 7.77 18.76 7.07
CA GLY A 3 7.15 17.68 6.29
C GLY A 3 7.72 16.30 6.61
N ILE A 4 9.05 16.18 6.75
CA ILE A 4 9.70 14.90 7.09
C ILE A 4 9.37 14.50 8.54
N LEU A 5 9.34 15.45 9.47
CA LEU A 5 8.91 15.19 10.85
C LEU A 5 7.47 14.67 10.89
N TRP A 6 6.60 15.22 10.06
CA TRP A 6 5.19 14.79 10.01
C TRP A 6 5.03 13.34 9.54
N THR A 7 5.85 12.89 8.58
CA THR A 7 5.82 11.48 8.13
C THR A 7 6.21 10.47 9.21
N LEU A 8 6.93 10.90 10.24
CA LEU A 8 7.29 10.08 11.40
C LEU A 8 6.24 10.18 12.52
N ILE A 9 5.68 11.36 12.74
CA ILE A 9 4.72 11.62 13.82
C ILE A 9 3.35 11.01 13.50
N GLU A 10 2.88 11.09 12.25
CA GLU A 10 1.57 10.59 11.85
C GLU A 10 1.37 9.08 12.14
N PRO A 11 2.32 8.18 11.78
CA PRO A 11 2.21 6.76 12.14
C PRO A 11 2.20 6.52 13.65
N LEU A 12 2.99 7.29 14.42
CA LEU A 12 3.04 7.18 15.88
C LEU A 12 1.71 7.58 16.53
N LEU A 13 1.16 8.72 16.14
CA LEU A 13 -0.13 9.18 16.65
C LEU A 13 -1.25 8.20 16.28
N THR A 14 -1.25 7.72 15.04
CA THR A 14 -2.24 6.73 14.58
C THR A 14 -2.12 5.43 15.38
N MET A 15 -0.91 4.93 15.61
CA MET A 15 -0.67 3.75 16.45
C MET A 15 -1.20 3.97 17.87
N LEU A 16 -0.89 5.10 18.48
CA LEU A 16 -1.31 5.41 19.85
C LEU A 16 -2.83 5.41 19.97
N VAL A 17 -3.52 6.10 19.07
CA VAL A 17 -5.00 6.14 19.05
C VAL A 17 -5.60 4.75 18.84
N LEU A 18 -5.08 4.01 17.86
CA LEU A 18 -5.58 2.66 17.56
C LEU A 18 -5.33 1.68 18.71
N THR A 19 -4.15 1.76 19.34
CA THR A 19 -3.82 0.93 20.50
C THR A 19 -4.74 1.24 21.68
N LEU A 20 -5.02 2.52 21.96
CA LEU A 20 -5.96 2.90 23.01
C LEU A 20 -7.37 2.39 22.71
N VAL A 21 -7.88 2.62 21.50
CA VAL A 21 -9.23 2.21 21.12
C VAL A 21 -9.37 0.69 21.10
N PHE A 22 -8.52 0.01 20.35
CA PHE A 22 -8.67 -1.44 20.18
C PHE A 22 -8.12 -2.26 21.36
N GLY A 23 -7.08 -1.79 22.05
CA GLY A 23 -6.58 -2.41 23.27
C GLY A 23 -7.65 -2.42 24.37
N THR A 24 -8.33 -1.28 24.57
CA THR A 24 -9.38 -1.15 25.58
C THR A 24 -10.63 -1.96 25.23
N PHE A 25 -11.09 -1.90 23.95
CA PHE A 25 -12.31 -2.59 23.53
C PHE A 25 -12.17 -4.11 23.36
N PHE A 26 -11.00 -4.58 22.92
CA PHE A 26 -10.78 -6.01 22.68
C PHE A 26 -10.07 -6.72 23.83
N GLY A 27 -9.71 -5.99 24.90
CA GLY A 27 -9.10 -6.54 26.10
C GLY A 27 -7.75 -7.24 25.82
N ASN A 28 -7.03 -6.79 24.82
CA ASN A 28 -5.74 -7.37 24.44
C ASN A 28 -4.66 -6.72 25.29
N ASN A 29 -4.25 -7.39 26.38
CA ASN A 29 -3.18 -6.95 27.28
C ASN A 29 -1.77 -7.37 26.77
N ASP A 30 -1.65 -7.68 25.50
CA ASP A 30 -0.36 -8.03 24.90
C ASP A 30 0.49 -6.76 24.75
N GLU A 31 1.65 -6.73 25.41
CA GLU A 31 2.59 -5.61 25.36
C GLU A 31 3.09 -5.34 23.94
N GLN A 32 3.07 -6.34 23.05
CA GLN A 32 3.52 -6.20 21.66
C GLN A 32 2.39 -5.74 20.69
N TYR A 33 1.16 -5.61 21.18
CA TYR A 33 0.01 -5.21 20.36
C TYR A 33 0.19 -3.87 19.61
N PRO A 34 0.85 -2.82 20.19
CA PRO A 34 1.15 -1.60 19.44
C PRO A 34 2.00 -1.84 18.19
N VAL A 35 3.02 -2.71 18.29
CA VAL A 35 3.89 -3.05 17.16
C VAL A 35 3.14 -3.85 16.10
N TYR A 36 2.23 -4.72 16.54
CA TYR A 36 1.34 -5.48 15.66
C TYR A 36 0.45 -4.57 14.80
N ILE A 37 -0.18 -3.57 15.41
CA ILE A 37 -1.01 -2.57 14.69
C ILE A 37 -0.13 -1.72 13.78
N LEU A 38 0.99 -1.21 14.29
CA LEU A 38 1.87 -0.32 13.56
C LEU A 38 2.43 -0.98 12.29
N SER A 39 2.91 -2.22 12.40
CA SER A 39 3.45 -2.98 11.27
C SER A 39 2.41 -3.14 10.15
N GLY A 40 1.21 -3.64 10.48
CA GLY A 40 0.13 -3.80 9.51
C GLY A 40 -0.33 -2.47 8.90
N ARG A 41 -0.42 -1.42 9.73
CA ARG A 41 -0.83 -0.08 9.29
C ARG A 41 0.18 0.55 8.33
N LEU A 42 1.48 0.40 8.56
CA LEU A 42 2.52 0.95 7.70
C LEU A 42 2.51 0.30 6.31
N LEU A 43 2.46 -1.04 6.24
CA LEU A 43 2.42 -1.76 4.96
C LEU A 43 1.15 -1.40 4.17
N TYR A 44 0.01 -1.39 4.85
CA TYR A 44 -1.26 -0.99 4.23
C TYR A 44 -1.24 0.48 3.77
N SER A 45 -0.67 1.39 4.57
CA SER A 45 -0.56 2.82 4.23
C SER A 45 0.26 3.01 2.96
N PHE A 46 1.39 2.31 2.83
CA PHE A 46 2.17 2.30 1.60
C PHE A 46 1.35 1.82 0.40
N PHE A 47 0.68 0.67 0.52
CA PHE A 47 -0.18 0.13 -0.54
C PHE A 47 -1.28 1.12 -0.95
N SER A 48 -2.02 1.66 0.02
CA SER A 48 -3.13 2.58 -0.22
C SER A 48 -2.65 3.91 -0.83
N SER A 49 -1.59 4.51 -0.26
CA SER A 49 -1.03 5.77 -0.75
C SER A 49 -0.37 5.60 -2.11
N GLY A 50 0.41 4.52 -2.30
CA GLY A 50 1.07 4.22 -3.57
C GLY A 50 0.07 4.04 -4.71
N THR A 51 -0.99 3.24 -4.49
CA THR A 51 -2.03 3.01 -5.51
C THR A 51 -2.87 4.25 -5.79
N LYS A 52 -3.26 5.03 -4.77
CA LYS A 52 -4.01 6.29 -4.94
C LYS A 52 -3.19 7.36 -5.64
N SER A 53 -1.92 7.52 -5.29
CA SER A 53 -1.02 8.46 -5.95
C SER A 53 -0.71 8.03 -7.39
N GLY A 54 -0.47 6.72 -7.59
CA GLY A 54 -0.25 6.13 -8.91
C GLY A 54 -1.44 6.30 -9.84
N LEU A 55 -2.66 6.14 -9.34
CA LEU A 55 -3.90 6.37 -10.07
C LEU A 55 -3.97 7.79 -10.67
N ARG A 56 -3.53 8.79 -9.92
CA ARG A 56 -3.52 10.20 -10.35
C ARG A 56 -2.26 10.59 -11.13
N ALA A 57 -1.25 9.73 -11.22
CA ALA A 57 0.06 10.09 -11.74
C ALA A 57 0.05 10.60 -13.20
N VAL A 58 -0.76 10.02 -14.08
CA VAL A 58 -0.89 10.45 -15.47
C VAL A 58 -1.78 11.67 -15.59
N SER A 59 -2.97 11.65 -15.00
CA SER A 59 -3.94 12.75 -15.08
C SER A 59 -3.44 14.04 -14.41
N GLY A 60 -2.77 13.91 -13.25
CA GLY A 60 -2.19 15.04 -12.52
C GLY A 60 -1.01 15.71 -13.21
N ASN A 61 -0.27 14.96 -14.05
CA ASN A 61 0.87 15.49 -14.81
C ASN A 61 0.55 15.81 -16.27
N ALA A 62 -0.74 15.92 -16.62
CA ALA A 62 -1.22 16.20 -17.97
C ALA A 62 -0.55 17.40 -18.65
N ALA A 63 -0.35 18.49 -17.92
CA ALA A 63 0.30 19.70 -18.42
C ALA A 63 1.79 19.50 -18.76
N MET A 64 2.48 18.63 -18.04
CA MET A 64 3.89 18.31 -18.29
C MET A 64 4.06 17.33 -19.45
N ILE A 65 3.18 16.34 -19.54
CA ILE A 65 3.17 15.34 -20.62
C ILE A 65 3.03 15.99 -22.01
N LYS A 66 2.34 17.14 -22.09
CA LYS A 66 2.19 17.90 -23.34
C LYS A 66 3.44 18.67 -23.76
N LYS A 67 4.27 19.09 -22.81
CA LYS A 67 5.43 19.97 -23.07
C LYS A 67 6.70 19.19 -23.34
N VAL A 68 6.85 18.01 -22.75
CA VAL A 68 8.06 17.22 -22.81
C VAL A 68 7.72 15.77 -23.16
N TYR A 69 8.43 15.22 -24.15
CA TYR A 69 8.28 13.82 -24.50
C TYR A 69 8.99 12.93 -23.48
N VAL A 70 8.24 12.53 -22.45
CA VAL A 70 8.68 11.55 -21.43
C VAL A 70 7.77 10.34 -21.51
N PRO A 71 8.32 9.11 -21.46
CA PRO A 71 7.50 7.91 -21.41
C PRO A 71 6.55 7.96 -20.21
N LYS A 72 5.25 7.79 -20.46
CA LYS A 72 4.18 8.06 -19.48
C LYS A 72 4.22 7.14 -18.26
N TYR A 73 4.77 5.93 -18.40
CA TYR A 73 4.94 4.99 -17.27
C TYR A 73 5.90 5.51 -16.20
N ILE A 74 6.83 6.41 -16.54
CA ILE A 74 7.78 7.00 -15.59
C ILE A 74 7.05 7.77 -14.50
N TYR A 75 5.94 8.46 -14.84
CA TYR A 75 5.14 9.20 -13.85
C TYR A 75 4.54 8.27 -12.80
N VAL A 76 4.04 7.09 -13.21
CA VAL A 76 3.49 6.10 -12.29
C VAL A 76 4.60 5.50 -11.42
N LEU A 77 5.71 5.08 -12.04
CA LEU A 77 6.85 4.51 -11.33
C LEU A 77 7.44 5.48 -10.31
N SER A 78 7.72 6.73 -10.72
CA SER A 78 8.31 7.74 -9.83
C SER A 78 7.42 8.00 -8.62
N THR A 79 6.09 8.04 -8.82
CA THR A 79 5.14 8.25 -7.74
C THR A 79 5.10 7.08 -6.76
N VAL A 80 5.10 5.84 -7.25
CA VAL A 80 5.12 4.64 -6.40
C VAL A 80 6.45 4.54 -5.64
N ILE A 81 7.59 4.78 -6.31
CA ILE A 81 8.92 4.76 -5.68
C ILE A 81 9.02 5.86 -4.61
N SER A 82 8.50 7.06 -4.86
CA SER A 82 8.48 8.15 -3.86
C SER A 82 7.70 7.75 -2.60
N ASN A 83 6.53 7.11 -2.77
CA ASN A 83 5.76 6.58 -1.64
C ASN A 83 6.50 5.45 -0.92
N PHE A 84 7.25 4.61 -1.66
CA PHE A 84 8.07 3.55 -1.07
C PHE A 84 9.21 4.11 -0.22
N VAL A 85 9.89 5.14 -0.70
CA VAL A 85 10.94 5.82 0.09
C VAL A 85 10.34 6.42 1.37
N THR A 86 9.20 7.08 1.30
CA THR A 86 8.48 7.60 2.47
C THR A 86 8.12 6.47 3.45
N PHE A 87 7.66 5.34 2.94
CA PHE A 87 7.37 4.16 3.74
C PHE A 87 8.64 3.60 4.42
N LEU A 88 9.79 3.52 3.71
CA LEU A 88 11.06 3.07 4.32
C LEU A 88 11.49 3.99 5.48
N ILE A 89 11.29 5.30 5.33
CA ILE A 89 11.53 6.26 6.43
C ILE A 89 10.61 5.96 7.61
N SER A 90 9.33 5.65 7.34
CA SER A 90 8.37 5.30 8.39
C SER A 90 8.68 3.97 9.09
N LEU A 91 9.39 3.04 8.44
CA LEU A 91 9.85 1.81 9.11
C LEU A 91 10.86 2.08 10.24
N VAL A 92 11.59 3.19 10.21
CA VAL A 92 12.47 3.62 11.31
C VAL A 92 11.65 3.79 12.59
N VAL A 93 10.43 4.30 12.48
CA VAL A 93 9.50 4.44 13.62
C VAL A 93 9.13 3.06 14.18
N LEU A 94 8.87 2.09 13.31
CA LEU A 94 8.57 0.71 13.73
C LEU A 94 9.73 0.09 14.51
N VAL A 95 10.96 0.28 14.03
CA VAL A 95 12.16 -0.19 14.74
C VAL A 95 12.32 0.50 16.10
N GLY A 96 12.09 1.82 16.16
CA GLY A 96 12.15 2.58 17.40
C GLY A 96 11.13 2.10 18.43
N VAL A 97 9.88 1.92 18.03
CA VAL A 97 8.81 1.41 18.91
C VAL A 97 9.08 -0.03 19.32
N GLY A 98 9.54 -0.89 18.40
CA GLY A 98 9.93 -2.27 18.71
C GLY A 98 11.05 -2.36 19.73
N ALA A 99 12.05 -1.47 19.66
CA ALA A 99 13.14 -1.40 20.63
C ALA A 99 12.65 -0.98 22.03
N VAL A 100 11.71 -0.02 22.11
CA VAL A 100 11.09 0.41 23.39
C VAL A 100 10.26 -0.71 24.03
N LEU A 101 9.56 -1.49 23.22
CA LEU A 101 8.73 -2.61 23.68
C LEU A 101 9.48 -3.95 23.76
N HIS A 102 10.80 -3.90 23.75
CA HIS A 102 11.67 -5.07 23.89
C HIS A 102 11.42 -6.21 22.90
N VAL A 103 10.94 -5.90 21.70
CA VAL A 103 10.86 -6.89 20.61
C VAL A 103 12.28 -7.28 20.21
N GLN A 104 12.64 -8.54 20.41
CA GLN A 104 14.00 -9.01 20.11
C GLN A 104 14.15 -9.22 18.60
N PRO A 105 15.07 -8.50 17.93
CA PRO A 105 15.32 -8.72 16.50
C PRO A 105 15.97 -10.09 16.31
N THR A 106 15.30 -10.96 15.60
CA THR A 106 15.82 -12.28 15.21
C THR A 106 16.47 -12.18 13.83
N ILE A 107 17.29 -13.15 13.46
CA ILE A 107 17.91 -13.22 12.12
C ILE A 107 16.88 -13.19 10.98
N TYR A 108 15.65 -13.61 11.26
CA TYR A 108 14.53 -13.61 10.31
C TYR A 108 14.05 -12.20 9.91
N VAL A 109 14.43 -11.14 10.63
CA VAL A 109 14.13 -9.75 10.23
C VAL A 109 14.66 -9.43 8.83
N VAL A 110 15.78 -10.06 8.43
CA VAL A 110 16.31 -9.91 7.06
C VAL A 110 15.34 -10.46 6.02
N GLN A 111 14.57 -11.49 6.36
CA GLN A 111 13.57 -12.07 5.45
C GLN A 111 12.37 -11.15 5.25
N ALA A 112 12.13 -10.17 6.13
CA ALA A 112 11.08 -9.16 5.98
C ALA A 112 11.24 -8.32 4.70
N ILE A 113 12.42 -8.28 4.11
CA ILE A 113 12.69 -7.62 2.83
C ILE A 113 11.84 -8.25 1.70
N VAL A 114 11.61 -9.56 1.74
CA VAL A 114 10.87 -10.29 0.69
C VAL A 114 9.42 -9.79 0.56
N PRO A 115 8.58 -9.79 1.63
CA PRO A 115 7.21 -9.27 1.52
C PRO A 115 7.15 -7.77 1.17
N LEU A 116 8.18 -6.98 1.51
CA LEU A 116 8.26 -5.57 1.11
C LEU A 116 8.41 -5.42 -0.41
N PHE A 117 9.30 -6.20 -1.03
CA PHE A 117 9.46 -6.19 -2.49
C PHE A 117 8.22 -6.74 -3.20
N ILE A 118 7.59 -7.79 -2.70
CA ILE A 118 6.34 -8.32 -3.24
C ILE A 118 5.26 -7.24 -3.21
N LEU A 119 5.13 -6.52 -2.10
CA LEU A 119 4.16 -5.44 -1.94
C LEU A 119 4.46 -4.26 -2.90
N LEU A 120 5.74 -3.92 -3.13
CA LEU A 120 6.15 -2.89 -4.08
C LEU A 120 5.76 -3.28 -5.53
N ILE A 121 6.03 -4.52 -5.93
CA ILE A 121 5.68 -5.05 -7.25
C ILE A 121 4.16 -5.00 -7.45
N MET A 122 3.40 -5.46 -6.46
CA MET A 122 1.94 -5.45 -6.47
C MET A 122 1.38 -4.03 -6.58
N THR A 123 1.88 -3.10 -5.75
CA THR A 123 1.46 -1.70 -5.77
C THR A 123 1.74 -1.05 -7.13
N THR A 124 2.88 -1.35 -7.74
CA THR A 124 3.24 -0.85 -9.08
C THR A 124 2.30 -1.38 -10.15
N GLY A 125 2.03 -2.69 -10.15
CA GLY A 125 1.12 -3.31 -11.13
C GLY A 125 -0.30 -2.74 -11.05
N ILE A 126 -0.86 -2.66 -9.85
CA ILE A 126 -2.19 -2.08 -9.62
C ILE A 126 -2.20 -0.59 -9.99
N SER A 127 -1.15 0.16 -9.65
CA SER A 127 -1.05 1.58 -10.00
C SER A 127 -1.06 1.81 -11.52
N MET A 128 -0.41 0.96 -12.31
CA MET A 128 -0.43 1.05 -13.77
C MET A 128 -1.84 0.79 -14.35
N ILE A 129 -2.54 -0.21 -13.81
CA ILE A 129 -3.93 -0.50 -14.21
C ILE A 129 -4.82 0.69 -13.88
N LEU A 130 -4.75 1.18 -12.65
CA LEU A 130 -5.57 2.28 -12.16
C LEU A 130 -5.29 3.61 -12.87
N ALA A 131 -4.00 3.91 -13.14
CA ALA A 131 -3.62 5.09 -13.90
C ALA A 131 -4.23 5.08 -15.30
N THR A 132 -4.21 3.92 -15.97
CA THR A 132 -4.83 3.74 -17.27
C THR A 132 -6.35 3.96 -17.20
N LEU A 133 -7.03 3.31 -16.26
CA LEU A 133 -8.47 3.42 -16.09
C LEU A 133 -8.90 4.86 -15.74
N ASN A 134 -8.13 5.56 -14.91
CA ASN A 134 -8.44 6.92 -14.46
C ASN A 134 -8.34 7.97 -15.58
N VAL A 135 -7.57 7.71 -16.63
CA VAL A 135 -7.55 8.59 -17.82
C VAL A 135 -8.87 8.52 -18.57
N PHE A 136 -9.51 7.35 -18.63
CA PHE A 136 -10.78 7.14 -19.33
C PHE A 136 -11.99 7.39 -18.43
N PHE A 137 -11.92 7.01 -17.16
CA PHE A 137 -13.02 7.05 -16.19
C PHE A 137 -12.55 7.67 -14.88
N ARG A 138 -12.89 8.93 -14.62
CA ARG A 138 -12.49 9.64 -13.39
C ARG A 138 -13.11 9.06 -12.12
N ASP A 139 -14.26 8.43 -12.23
CA ASP A 139 -14.98 7.85 -11.08
C ASP A 139 -14.26 6.65 -10.46
N ILE A 140 -13.27 6.09 -11.15
CA ILE A 140 -12.40 5.02 -10.63
C ILE A 140 -11.73 5.42 -9.31
N GLU A 141 -11.44 6.70 -9.12
CA GLU A 141 -10.85 7.20 -7.88
C GLU A 141 -11.75 6.96 -6.68
N TYR A 142 -13.05 7.22 -6.81
CA TYR A 142 -14.01 6.99 -5.73
C TYR A 142 -14.22 5.51 -5.47
N ILE A 143 -14.37 4.71 -6.54
CA ILE A 143 -14.51 3.26 -6.44
C ILE A 143 -13.28 2.66 -5.77
N TRP A 144 -12.08 3.06 -6.17
CA TRP A 144 -10.84 2.59 -5.57
C TRP A 144 -10.70 2.98 -4.10
N SER A 145 -11.18 4.16 -3.72
CA SER A 145 -11.21 4.59 -2.32
C SER A 145 -12.04 3.66 -1.44
N VAL A 146 -13.21 3.25 -1.91
CA VAL A 146 -14.06 2.27 -1.20
C VAL A 146 -13.41 0.90 -1.16
N PHE A 147 -12.81 0.47 -2.28
CA PHE A 147 -12.16 -0.83 -2.38
C PHE A 147 -10.92 -0.93 -1.45
N THR A 148 -10.11 0.12 -1.36
CA THR A 148 -9.00 0.16 -0.39
C THR A 148 -9.50 0.09 1.05
N MET A 149 -10.62 0.73 1.38
CA MET A 149 -11.22 0.62 2.72
C MET A 149 -11.63 -0.83 3.03
N LEU A 150 -12.22 -1.53 2.07
CA LEU A 150 -12.56 -2.94 2.21
C LEU A 150 -11.31 -3.82 2.44
N ILE A 151 -10.25 -3.61 1.65
CA ILE A 151 -8.97 -4.31 1.84
C ILE A 151 -8.40 -4.06 3.23
N MET A 152 -8.51 -2.84 3.76
CA MET A 152 -8.03 -2.49 5.10
C MET A 152 -8.66 -3.38 6.18
N TYR A 153 -9.96 -3.55 6.14
CA TYR A 153 -10.66 -4.41 7.09
C TYR A 153 -10.41 -5.90 6.85
N ALA A 154 -10.28 -6.30 5.58
CA ALA A 154 -9.98 -7.68 5.22
C ALA A 154 -8.52 -8.10 5.48
N SER A 155 -7.63 -7.17 5.84
CA SER A 155 -6.19 -7.46 6.04
C SER A 155 -5.80 -7.67 7.50
N ALA A 156 -6.75 -7.90 8.40
CA ALA A 156 -6.52 -8.16 9.85
C ALA A 156 -5.49 -7.20 10.48
N ILE A 157 -5.60 -5.89 10.18
CA ILE A 157 -4.68 -4.88 10.71
C ILE A 157 -4.93 -4.63 12.19
N PHE A 158 -6.21 -4.59 12.60
CA PHE A 158 -6.66 -4.18 13.92
C PHE A 158 -7.05 -5.34 14.84
N TYR A 159 -7.14 -6.55 14.31
CA TYR A 159 -7.57 -7.73 15.05
C TYR A 159 -6.71 -8.93 14.70
N GLN A 160 -6.69 -9.92 15.59
CA GLN A 160 -5.97 -11.17 15.34
C GLN A 160 -6.79 -12.06 14.39
N PRO A 161 -6.16 -12.67 13.37
CA PRO A 161 -6.84 -13.46 12.35
C PRO A 161 -7.57 -14.68 12.91
N ASP A 162 -7.10 -15.24 14.04
CA ASP A 162 -7.67 -16.42 14.69
C ASP A 162 -9.17 -16.27 14.99
N ARG A 163 -9.62 -15.07 15.34
CA ARG A 163 -11.04 -14.79 15.60
C ARG A 163 -11.91 -15.03 14.36
N VAL A 164 -11.42 -14.68 13.18
CA VAL A 164 -12.15 -14.85 11.91
C VAL A 164 -12.01 -16.28 11.37
N ILE A 165 -10.85 -16.89 11.56
CA ILE A 165 -10.59 -18.28 11.17
C ILE A 165 -11.55 -19.20 11.93
N ASN A 166 -11.72 -19.00 13.24
CA ASN A 166 -12.60 -19.79 14.09
C ASN A 166 -14.10 -19.66 13.72
N THR A 167 -14.50 -18.60 13.01
CA THR A 167 -15.87 -18.44 12.49
C THR A 167 -16.09 -19.08 11.11
N GLY A 168 -15.09 -19.79 10.55
CA GLY A 168 -15.16 -20.46 9.24
C GLY A 168 -14.90 -19.54 8.03
N ASN A 169 -14.61 -18.26 8.26
CA ASN A 169 -14.38 -17.25 7.20
C ASN A 169 -12.89 -17.03 6.87
N GLY A 170 -12.02 -17.98 7.23
CA GLY A 170 -10.57 -17.89 6.98
C GLY A 170 -10.17 -17.79 5.50
N TRP A 171 -11.06 -18.18 4.58
CA TRP A 171 -10.83 -18.08 3.13
C TRP A 171 -10.54 -16.64 2.66
N ILE A 172 -11.06 -15.61 3.37
CA ILE A 172 -10.83 -14.20 3.06
C ILE A 172 -9.33 -13.87 3.08
N PHE A 173 -8.58 -14.45 4.02
CA PHE A 173 -7.14 -14.25 4.15
C PHE A 173 -6.35 -14.97 3.06
N GLY A 174 -6.84 -16.13 2.61
CA GLY A 174 -6.25 -16.89 1.51
C GLY A 174 -6.39 -16.25 0.13
N VAL A 175 -7.27 -15.26 -0.04
CA VAL A 175 -7.48 -14.54 -1.31
C VAL A 175 -6.84 -13.15 -1.28
N ASN A 176 -6.58 -12.58 -0.12
CA ASN A 176 -6.06 -11.22 0.02
C ASN A 176 -4.51 -11.17 0.01
N PRO A 177 -3.86 -10.81 -1.10
CA PRO A 177 -2.40 -10.78 -1.18
C PRO A 177 -1.76 -9.70 -0.28
N VAL A 178 -2.48 -8.64 0.05
CA VAL A 178 -2.02 -7.62 1.00
C VAL A 178 -1.91 -8.20 2.40
N TYR A 179 -2.91 -8.99 2.82
CA TYR A 179 -2.85 -9.70 4.09
C TYR A 179 -1.67 -10.68 4.15
N MET A 180 -1.44 -11.45 3.08
CA MET A 180 -0.31 -12.40 3.02
C MET A 180 1.05 -11.70 3.20
N CYS A 181 1.23 -10.53 2.59
CA CYS A 181 2.45 -9.72 2.78
C CYS A 181 2.56 -9.19 4.22
N ILE A 182 1.45 -8.74 4.83
CA ILE A 182 1.43 -8.25 6.20
C ILE A 182 1.72 -9.38 7.20
N SER A 183 1.11 -10.56 7.01
CA SER A 183 1.32 -11.73 7.86
C SER A 183 2.79 -12.17 7.84
N ASN A 184 3.36 -12.38 6.66
CA ASN A 184 4.77 -12.73 6.52
C ASN A 184 5.72 -11.68 7.11
N PHE A 185 5.40 -10.41 6.96
CA PHE A 185 6.20 -9.35 7.57
C PHE A 185 6.15 -9.41 9.10
N ARG A 186 4.98 -9.68 9.68
CA ARG A 186 4.81 -9.85 11.12
C ARG A 186 5.53 -11.07 11.64
N GLU A 187 5.46 -12.20 10.94
CA GLU A 187 6.19 -13.43 11.30
C GLU A 187 7.70 -13.17 11.40
N ALA A 188 8.26 -12.47 10.43
CA ALA A 188 9.68 -12.16 10.41
C ALA A 188 10.09 -11.14 11.48
N VAL A 189 9.27 -10.12 11.76
CA VAL A 189 9.66 -8.97 12.60
C VAL A 189 9.21 -9.13 14.06
N LEU A 190 7.96 -9.60 14.30
CA LEU A 190 7.41 -9.72 15.65
C LEU A 190 7.66 -11.10 16.26
N TYR A 191 7.33 -12.14 15.50
CA TYR A 191 7.36 -13.49 16.05
C TYR A 191 8.73 -14.19 15.89
N GLY A 192 9.63 -13.63 15.05
CA GLY A 192 10.94 -14.23 14.82
C GLY A 192 10.87 -15.64 14.23
N THR A 193 9.86 -15.92 13.43
CA THR A 193 9.61 -17.17 12.73
C THR A 193 9.97 -17.05 11.25
N PRO A 194 10.30 -18.14 10.55
CA PRO A 194 10.51 -18.11 9.12
C PRO A 194 9.22 -17.75 8.39
N LEU A 195 9.35 -17.16 7.20
CA LEU A 195 8.21 -16.81 6.35
C LEU A 195 7.36 -18.05 5.98
N ASP A 196 6.05 -17.89 5.97
CA ASP A 196 5.16 -18.89 5.38
C ASP A 196 5.38 -18.94 3.86
N ALA A 197 5.96 -20.06 3.42
CA ALA A 197 6.27 -20.26 2.00
C ALA A 197 5.02 -20.22 1.11
N HIS A 198 3.88 -20.72 1.59
CA HIS A 198 2.63 -20.71 0.84
C HIS A 198 2.15 -19.25 0.60
N TYR A 199 2.10 -18.43 1.63
CA TYR A 199 1.71 -17.02 1.51
C TYR A 199 2.72 -16.21 0.70
N CYS A 200 4.01 -16.51 0.83
CA CYS A 200 5.06 -15.85 0.08
C CYS A 200 4.94 -16.13 -1.43
N ILE A 201 4.82 -17.40 -1.82
CA ILE A 201 4.73 -17.79 -3.23
C ILE A 201 3.41 -17.28 -3.84
N THR A 202 2.29 -17.44 -3.14
CA THR A 202 0.99 -17.01 -3.65
C THR A 202 0.94 -15.50 -3.86
N SER A 203 1.39 -14.72 -2.88
CA SER A 203 1.43 -13.25 -3.02
C SER A 203 2.40 -12.80 -4.10
N ALA A 204 3.56 -13.46 -4.27
CA ALA A 204 4.52 -13.18 -5.32
C ALA A 204 3.94 -13.45 -6.71
N VAL A 205 3.29 -14.59 -6.91
CA VAL A 205 2.64 -14.94 -8.20
C VAL A 205 1.56 -13.92 -8.56
N ILE A 206 0.67 -13.59 -7.61
CA ILE A 206 -0.38 -12.58 -7.83
C ILE A 206 0.24 -11.23 -8.17
N SER A 207 1.29 -10.80 -7.46
CA SER A 207 1.96 -9.51 -7.68
C SER A 207 2.60 -9.42 -9.06
N VAL A 208 3.27 -10.49 -9.50
CA VAL A 208 3.89 -10.55 -10.84
C VAL A 208 2.83 -10.55 -11.94
N VAL A 209 1.75 -11.31 -11.77
CA VAL A 209 0.63 -11.32 -12.73
C VAL A 209 0.01 -9.93 -12.84
N LEU A 210 -0.26 -9.26 -11.71
CA LEU A 210 -0.79 -7.89 -11.70
C LEU A 210 0.17 -6.89 -12.37
N LEU A 211 1.47 -7.04 -12.17
CA LEU A 211 2.47 -6.19 -12.83
C LEU A 211 2.47 -6.42 -14.35
N ILE A 212 2.50 -7.67 -14.81
CA ILE A 212 2.48 -8.00 -16.24
C ILE A 212 1.20 -7.45 -16.89
N VAL A 213 0.04 -7.72 -16.30
CA VAL A 213 -1.25 -7.19 -16.78
C VAL A 213 -1.24 -5.67 -16.80
N GLY A 214 -0.72 -5.02 -15.74
CA GLY A 214 -0.61 -3.57 -15.65
C GLY A 214 0.25 -2.98 -16.76
N ILE A 215 1.43 -3.54 -17.00
CA ILE A 215 2.33 -3.10 -18.07
C ILE A 215 1.70 -3.27 -19.45
N LEU A 216 1.13 -4.44 -19.73
CA LEU A 216 0.49 -4.72 -21.03
C LEU A 216 -0.70 -3.80 -21.27
N PHE A 217 -1.55 -3.61 -20.27
CA PHE A 217 -2.73 -2.74 -20.37
C PHE A 217 -2.32 -1.28 -20.57
N PHE A 218 -1.34 -0.81 -19.81
CA PHE A 218 -0.81 0.55 -19.91
C PHE A 218 -0.20 0.81 -21.28
N ASN A 219 0.68 -0.10 -21.75
CA ASN A 219 1.34 0.02 -23.06
C ASN A 219 0.34 0.05 -24.23
N LYS A 220 -0.70 -0.79 -24.15
CA LYS A 220 -1.74 -0.85 -25.20
C LYS A 220 -2.55 0.45 -25.29
N LYS A 221 -2.74 1.13 -24.16
CA LYS A 221 -3.63 2.30 -24.06
C LYS A 221 -2.92 3.66 -23.97
N GLN A 222 -1.61 3.67 -23.76
CA GLN A 222 -0.86 4.92 -23.56
C GLN A 222 -0.94 5.90 -24.73
N ASP A 223 -1.13 5.43 -25.97
CA ASP A 223 -1.21 6.31 -27.16
C ASP A 223 -2.53 7.10 -27.19
N GLU A 224 -3.60 6.49 -26.68
CA GLU A 224 -4.91 7.12 -26.58
C GLU A 224 -4.95 8.22 -25.47
N PHE A 225 -4.05 8.16 -24.47
CA PHE A 225 -4.04 9.13 -23.36
C PHE A 225 -3.97 10.58 -23.79
N ILE A 226 -3.24 10.87 -24.88
CA ILE A 226 -3.10 12.23 -25.37
C ILE A 226 -4.44 12.81 -25.78
N LEU A 227 -5.27 12.05 -26.47
CA LEU A 227 -6.59 12.47 -26.92
C LEU A 227 -7.52 12.83 -25.76
N TYR A 228 -7.58 11.95 -24.74
CA TYR A 228 -8.43 12.15 -23.57
C TYR A 228 -7.91 13.26 -22.65
N VAL A 229 -6.61 13.41 -22.50
CA VAL A 229 -5.97 14.49 -21.73
C VAL A 229 -6.23 15.87 -22.37
N TYR A 230 -6.32 15.96 -23.71
CA TYR A 230 -6.71 17.21 -24.39
C TYR A 230 -8.18 17.56 -24.14
N CYS A 231 -9.08 16.62 -24.25
CA CYS A 231 -10.51 16.84 -24.03
C CYS A 231 -10.80 17.37 -22.61
N LEU A 232 -10.09 16.86 -21.61
CA LEU A 232 -10.24 17.22 -20.19
C LEU A 232 -9.87 18.68 -19.85
N LEU A 233 -8.99 19.33 -20.61
CA LEU A 233 -8.58 20.71 -20.36
C LEU A 233 -9.56 21.73 -20.98
N TYR A 234 -10.26 21.33 -22.04
CA TYR A 234 -11.28 22.19 -22.67
C TYR A 234 -12.60 22.21 -21.90
N THR A 235 -12.85 21.22 -21.04
CA THR A 235 -14.07 21.15 -20.21
C THR A 235 -13.89 21.71 -18.80
N SER A 236 -12.66 22.07 -18.39
CA SER A 236 -12.42 22.78 -17.13
C SER A 236 -12.73 24.27 -17.34
N PRO A 237 -13.66 24.88 -16.57
CA PRO A 237 -13.91 26.31 -16.66
C PRO A 237 -12.61 27.07 -16.42
N SER A 238 -12.36 28.05 -17.30
CA SER A 238 -11.23 28.97 -17.17
C SER A 238 -11.34 29.72 -15.85
N PRO A 239 -10.24 29.90 -15.08
CA PRO A 239 -10.28 30.72 -13.87
C PRO A 239 -10.40 32.23 -14.15
N ARG A 240 -11.01 32.61 -15.26
CA ARG A 240 -11.18 34.01 -15.74
C ARG A 240 -12.62 34.36 -16.04
N ASP A 241 -13.60 33.76 -15.37
CA ASP A 241 -14.99 34.28 -15.36
C ASP A 241 -15.45 34.41 -13.92
#